data_96deb289c28436dc8b62adbd5846aaa0
#
_entry.id   96deb289c28436dc8b62adbd5846aaa0
#
_cell.length_a   1.000
_cell.length_b   1.000
_cell.length_c   1.000
_cell.angle_alpha   90.00
_cell.angle_beta   90.00
_cell.angle_gamma   90.00
#
_symmetry.space_group_name_H-M   'P 1'
#
loop_
_entity.id
_entity.type
_entity.pdbx_description
1 polymer ?
#
loop_
_entity_poly.entity_id
_entity_poly.type
_entity_poly.pdbx_seq_one_letter_code
_entity_poly.pdbx_strand_id
1 'polypeptide(L)'
;MSARSMTGFGHGEAGGPERLWTAEIRTVNHRFLDQKISLPRGFAHFEEPVRKLVAARLSRGHVEVQLSADGEKAARVQLTLNLELARQYHGCLQRLVQDFALEGGIRLADLLTLRDLVSIEEKSPDMEQEWQLASAALDQALGEIGRAHV
;
A
#
# COMPACT_ATOMS: atom_id res chain seq x y z
N MET A 1 28.18 -33.89 -8.45
CA MET A 1 27.52 -33.50 -8.51
C MET A 1 27.36 -32.56 -8.41
N SER A 2 27.33 -32.32 -8.51
CA SER A 2 27.05 -31.58 -8.56
C SER A 2 26.76 -30.68 -9.10
N ALA A 3 26.86 -30.84 -9.79
CA ALA A 3 26.26 -29.88 -10.62
C ALA A 3 24.95 -29.54 -10.24
N ARG A 4 24.80 -29.26 -9.11
CA ARG A 4 23.64 -28.79 -8.71
C ARG A 4 23.44 -27.51 -9.24
N SER A 5 22.46 -27.34 -10.02
CA SER A 5 21.98 -26.06 -10.30
C SER A 5 21.65 -25.45 -9.00
N MET A 6 22.33 -24.43 -8.65
CA MET A 6 22.00 -23.66 -7.47
C MET A 6 20.90 -22.65 -7.76
N THR A 7 20.18 -22.84 -8.85
CA THR A 7 19.03 -22.01 -9.19
C THR A 7 17.85 -22.41 -8.31
N GLY A 8 17.31 -21.45 -7.61
CA GLY A 8 16.13 -21.65 -6.80
C GLY A 8 15.01 -20.70 -7.23
N PHE A 9 13.80 -21.10 -6.95
CA PHE A 9 12.64 -20.27 -7.19
C PHE A 9 11.66 -20.42 -6.03
N GLY A 10 11.14 -19.30 -5.57
CA GLY A 10 10.15 -19.29 -4.52
C GLY A 10 9.02 -18.33 -4.85
N HIS A 11 7.84 -18.68 -4.43
CA HIS A 11 6.64 -17.88 -4.64
C HIS A 11 5.86 -17.81 -3.35
N GLY A 12 5.34 -16.64 -3.02
CA GLY A 12 4.52 -16.44 -1.85
C GLY A 12 3.44 -15.42 -2.08
N GLU A 13 2.35 -15.57 -1.36
CA GLU A 13 1.23 -14.62 -1.44
C GLU A 13 0.71 -14.32 -0.06
N ALA A 14 0.25 -13.10 0.15
CA ALA A 14 -0.42 -12.70 1.37
C ALA A 14 -1.48 -11.68 1.03
N GLY A 15 -2.72 -11.97 1.37
CA GLY A 15 -3.84 -11.11 1.06
C GLY A 15 -4.38 -10.37 2.26
N GLY A 16 -4.64 -9.10 2.08
CA GLY A 16 -5.30 -8.26 3.06
C GLY A 16 -6.62 -7.74 2.51
N PRO A 17 -7.30 -6.87 3.27
CA PRO A 17 -8.60 -6.36 2.84
C PRO A 17 -8.56 -5.53 1.56
N GLU A 18 -7.44 -4.90 1.26
CA GLU A 18 -7.35 -4.00 0.11
C GLU A 18 -6.41 -4.49 -0.99
N ARG A 19 -5.47 -5.37 -0.67
CA ARG A 19 -4.44 -5.78 -1.61
C ARG A 19 -4.03 -7.22 -1.42
N LEU A 20 -3.61 -7.81 -2.52
CA LEU A 20 -2.91 -9.08 -2.50
C LEU A 20 -1.45 -8.81 -2.83
N TRP A 21 -0.56 -9.17 -1.91
CA TRP A 21 0.87 -9.08 -2.12
C TRP A 21 1.40 -10.41 -2.62
N THR A 22 2.21 -10.35 -3.66
CA THR A 22 2.83 -11.51 -4.26
C THR A 22 4.34 -11.32 -4.26
N ALA A 23 5.07 -12.32 -3.83
CA ALA A 23 6.53 -12.32 -3.83
C ALA A 23 7.03 -13.44 -4.73
N GLU A 24 7.96 -13.10 -5.59
CA GLU A 24 8.67 -14.10 -6.40
C GLU A 24 10.15 -13.89 -6.19
N ILE A 25 10.86 -14.97 -5.91
CA ILE A 25 12.29 -14.92 -5.66
C ILE A 25 12.98 -15.91 -6.57
N ARG A 26 14.03 -15.44 -7.22
CA ARG A 26 14.88 -16.25 -8.05
C ARG A 26 16.29 -16.17 -7.54
N THR A 27 16.94 -17.30 -7.37
CA THR A 27 18.32 -17.31 -6.91
C THR A 27 19.18 -18.08 -7.90
N VAL A 28 20.39 -17.59 -8.15
CA VAL A 28 21.40 -18.30 -8.89
C VAL A 28 22.68 -18.33 -8.07
N ASN A 29 23.48 -19.34 -8.33
CA ASN A 29 24.73 -19.52 -7.58
C ASN A 29 25.67 -18.34 -7.82
N HIS A 30 26.19 -17.80 -6.74
CA HIS A 30 27.13 -16.68 -6.78
C HIS A 30 27.96 -16.72 -5.51
N ARG A 31 29.18 -16.23 -5.60
CA ARG A 31 30.11 -16.23 -4.48
C ARG A 31 29.65 -15.37 -3.30
N PHE A 32 29.10 -14.22 -3.60
CA PHE A 32 28.63 -13.28 -2.61
C PHE A 32 27.13 -13.12 -2.67
N LEU A 33 26.54 -12.58 -1.63
CA LEU A 33 25.12 -12.24 -1.68
C LEU A 33 24.96 -10.94 -2.45
N ASP A 34 24.21 -11.01 -3.53
CA ASP A 34 23.89 -9.88 -4.36
C ASP A 34 22.39 -9.88 -4.56
N GLN A 35 21.75 -8.77 -4.29
CA GLN A 35 20.29 -8.68 -4.34
C GLN A 35 19.82 -7.61 -5.30
N LYS A 36 18.88 -8.00 -6.14
CA LYS A 36 18.15 -7.06 -6.98
C LYS A 36 16.69 -7.11 -6.55
N ILE A 37 16.18 -5.99 -6.07
CA ILE A 37 14.84 -5.92 -5.51
C ILE A 37 13.98 -5.00 -6.34
N SER A 38 12.83 -5.52 -6.79
CA SER A 38 11.82 -4.74 -7.51
C SER A 38 10.59 -4.62 -6.64
N LEU A 39 10.14 -3.39 -6.45
CA LEU A 39 9.01 -3.08 -5.58
C LEU A 39 7.93 -2.37 -6.37
N PRO A 40 6.68 -2.50 -5.96
CA PRO A 40 5.60 -1.76 -6.63
C PRO A 40 5.72 -0.27 -6.34
N ARG A 41 5.14 0.51 -7.22
CA ARG A 41 5.17 1.95 -7.12
C ARG A 41 4.57 2.41 -5.79
N GLY A 42 5.26 3.31 -5.12
CA GLY A 42 4.85 3.83 -3.83
C GLY A 42 5.41 3.09 -2.63
N PHE A 43 6.14 1.99 -2.85
CA PHE A 43 6.66 1.17 -1.77
C PHE A 43 8.19 1.03 -1.81
N ALA A 44 8.86 2.00 -2.42
CA ALA A 44 10.32 1.96 -2.55
C ALA A 44 11.04 1.90 -1.20
N HIS A 45 10.43 2.43 -0.16
CA HIS A 45 11.02 2.42 1.18
C HIS A 45 11.05 1.02 1.81
N PHE A 46 10.40 0.03 1.19
CA PHE A 46 10.49 -1.35 1.64
C PHE A 46 11.79 -2.04 1.21
N GLU A 47 12.59 -1.40 0.36
CA GLU A 47 13.80 -2.03 -0.18
C GLU A 47 14.74 -2.49 0.93
N GLU A 48 15.04 -1.62 1.87
CA GLU A 48 15.97 -1.96 2.95
C GLU A 48 15.45 -3.06 3.87
N PRO A 49 14.19 -3.02 4.34
CA PRO A 49 13.63 -4.14 5.09
C PRO A 49 13.63 -5.47 4.32
N VAL A 50 13.33 -5.43 3.02
CA VAL A 50 13.37 -6.63 2.18
C VAL A 50 14.79 -7.18 2.12
N ARG A 51 15.76 -6.29 1.91
CA ARG A 51 17.18 -6.67 1.82
C ARG A 51 17.64 -7.36 3.10
N LYS A 52 17.24 -6.83 4.25
CA LYS A 52 17.57 -7.41 5.55
C LYS A 52 16.93 -8.77 5.75
N LEU A 53 15.67 -8.91 5.35
CA LEU A 53 14.95 -10.17 5.50
C LEU A 53 15.59 -11.27 4.63
N VAL A 54 15.95 -10.95 3.40
CA VAL A 54 16.61 -11.89 2.51
C VAL A 54 17.98 -12.28 3.07
N ALA A 55 18.75 -11.29 3.53
CA ALA A 55 20.09 -11.55 4.08
C ALA A 55 20.06 -12.41 5.34
N ALA A 56 18.97 -12.37 6.09
CA ALA A 56 18.79 -13.21 7.26
C ALA A 56 18.56 -14.68 6.89
N ARG A 57 18.09 -14.95 5.68
CA ARG A 57 17.73 -16.30 5.24
C ARG A 57 18.71 -16.88 4.22
N LEU A 58 19.40 -16.04 3.47
CA LEU A 58 20.31 -16.47 2.41
C LEU A 58 21.67 -15.80 2.60
N SER A 59 22.73 -16.60 2.62
CA SER A 59 24.07 -16.07 2.89
C SER A 59 24.86 -15.75 1.62
N ARG A 60 24.48 -16.31 0.49
CA ARG A 60 25.16 -16.07 -0.79
C ARG A 60 24.22 -16.35 -1.93
N GLY A 61 24.62 -15.91 -3.12
CA GLY A 61 23.86 -16.09 -4.34
C GLY A 61 23.44 -14.78 -4.93
N HIS A 62 23.13 -14.79 -6.22
CA HIS A 62 22.47 -13.65 -6.85
C HIS A 62 20.97 -13.85 -6.69
N VAL A 63 20.33 -12.94 -5.99
CA VAL A 63 18.93 -13.07 -5.63
C VAL A 63 18.13 -11.96 -6.29
N GLU A 64 17.14 -12.33 -7.06
CA GLU A 64 16.20 -11.37 -7.61
C GLU A 64 14.88 -11.52 -6.87
N VAL A 65 14.43 -10.44 -6.28
CA VAL A 65 13.17 -10.38 -5.53
C VAL A 65 12.21 -9.47 -6.26
N GLN A 66 11.05 -9.99 -6.56
CA GLN A 66 9.99 -9.18 -7.16
C GLN A 66 8.77 -9.21 -6.25
N LEU A 67 8.41 -8.05 -5.76
CA LEU A 67 7.19 -7.89 -4.98
C LEU A 67 6.19 -7.12 -5.81
N SER A 68 4.96 -7.57 -5.82
CA SER A 68 3.88 -6.87 -6.48
C SER A 68 2.67 -6.82 -5.55
N ALA A 69 1.88 -5.79 -5.71
CA ALA A 69 0.68 -5.58 -4.90
C ALA A 69 -0.47 -5.25 -5.83
N ASP A 70 -1.47 -6.11 -5.83
CA ASP A 70 -2.67 -5.89 -6.62
C ASP A 70 -3.84 -5.60 -5.70
N GLY A 71 -4.62 -4.59 -6.05
CA GLY A 71 -5.78 -4.23 -5.27
C GLY A 71 -6.67 -3.27 -6.04
N GLU A 72 -7.90 -3.16 -5.58
CA GLU A 72 -8.85 -2.26 -6.21
C GLU A 72 -8.56 -0.82 -5.81
N LYS A 73 -8.39 0.04 -6.82
CA LYS A 73 -8.18 1.46 -6.57
C LYS A 73 -9.35 2.11 -5.85
N ALA A 74 -10.54 1.59 -6.06
CA ALA A 74 -11.75 2.13 -5.44
C ALA A 74 -11.69 2.04 -3.91
N ALA A 75 -11.00 1.03 -3.37
CA ALA A 75 -10.86 0.87 -1.93
C ALA A 75 -9.98 1.95 -1.31
N ARG A 76 -9.25 2.71 -2.13
CA ARG A 76 -8.37 3.78 -1.65
C ARG A 76 -9.00 5.16 -1.67
N VAL A 77 -10.23 5.25 -2.14
CA VAL A 77 -10.91 6.53 -2.26
C VAL A 77 -11.81 6.75 -1.06
N GLN A 78 -11.71 7.91 -0.46
CA GLN A 78 -12.51 8.27 0.69
C GLN A 78 -13.14 9.64 0.48
N LEU A 79 -14.44 9.72 0.76
CA LEU A 79 -15.13 11.01 0.77
C LEU A 79 -14.90 11.67 2.13
N THR A 80 -14.52 12.94 2.09
CA THR A 80 -14.26 13.71 3.28
C THR A 80 -15.20 14.91 3.33
N LEU A 81 -15.87 15.07 4.46
CA LEU A 81 -16.77 16.19 4.69
C LEU A 81 -16.04 17.23 5.56
N ASN A 82 -15.94 18.44 5.05
CA ASN A 82 -15.30 19.53 5.79
C ASN A 82 -16.35 20.21 6.71
N LEU A 83 -16.49 19.67 7.92
CA LEU A 83 -17.49 20.15 8.85
C LEU A 83 -17.22 21.58 9.31
N GLU A 84 -15.96 21.96 9.49
CA GLU A 84 -15.63 23.30 9.91
C GLU A 84 -16.03 24.34 8.86
N LEU A 85 -15.75 24.04 7.62
CA LEU A 85 -16.16 24.91 6.52
C LEU A 85 -17.68 24.98 6.43
N ALA A 86 -18.37 23.86 6.64
CA ALA A 86 -19.82 23.81 6.62
C ALA A 86 -20.41 24.70 7.72
N ARG A 87 -19.82 24.66 8.93
CA ARG A 87 -20.29 25.51 10.04
C ARG A 87 -20.13 26.97 9.71
N GLN A 88 -19.00 27.37 9.17
CA GLN A 88 -18.76 28.76 8.80
C GLN A 88 -19.72 29.22 7.72
N TYR A 89 -19.93 28.42 6.71
CA TYR A 89 -20.85 28.75 5.63
C TYR A 89 -22.28 28.86 6.13
N HIS A 90 -22.71 27.92 6.95
CA HIS A 90 -24.03 27.94 7.58
C HIS A 90 -24.22 29.22 8.41
N GLY A 91 -23.19 29.61 9.17
CA GLY A 91 -23.22 30.84 9.92
C GLY A 91 -23.38 32.08 9.06
N CYS A 92 -22.69 32.10 7.92
CA CYS A 92 -22.84 33.22 6.96
C CYS A 92 -24.24 33.30 6.39
N LEU A 93 -24.82 32.14 6.05
CA LEU A 93 -26.19 32.10 5.53
C LEU A 93 -27.20 32.54 6.55
N GLN A 94 -27.02 32.13 7.81
CA GLN A 94 -27.89 32.60 8.91
C GLN A 94 -27.82 34.10 9.06
N ARG A 95 -26.63 34.66 8.99
CA ARG A 95 -26.46 36.11 9.15
C ARG A 95 -27.12 36.86 8.00
N LEU A 96 -27.04 36.36 6.79
CA LEU A 96 -27.73 36.97 5.65
C LEU A 96 -29.24 36.96 5.85
N VAL A 97 -29.77 35.82 6.31
CA VAL A 97 -31.21 35.70 6.57
C VAL A 97 -31.64 36.73 7.62
N GLN A 98 -30.87 36.89 8.69
CA GLN A 98 -31.18 37.80 9.77
C GLN A 98 -31.03 39.27 9.36
N ASP A 99 -29.91 39.60 8.74
CA ASP A 99 -29.61 41.01 8.42
C ASP A 99 -30.52 41.57 7.33
N PHE A 100 -30.98 40.73 6.43
CA PHE A 100 -31.84 41.15 5.31
C PHE A 100 -33.26 40.70 5.48
N ALA A 101 -33.61 40.11 6.60
CA ALA A 101 -34.97 39.64 6.90
C ALA A 101 -35.53 38.77 5.79
N LEU A 102 -34.72 37.82 5.30
CA LEU A 102 -35.11 36.92 4.25
C LEU A 102 -36.02 35.84 4.77
N GLU A 103 -36.92 35.37 3.90
CA GLU A 103 -37.78 34.25 4.26
C GLU A 103 -37.17 32.95 3.88
N GLY A 104 -37.56 31.91 4.62
CA GLY A 104 -37.12 30.54 4.34
C GLY A 104 -36.00 30.12 5.26
N GLY A 105 -35.87 28.82 5.39
CA GLY A 105 -34.78 28.21 6.17
C GLY A 105 -33.62 27.84 5.28
N ILE A 106 -32.52 27.55 5.93
CA ILE A 106 -31.32 27.06 5.26
C ILE A 106 -31.50 25.58 5.01
N ARG A 107 -31.36 25.15 3.77
CA ARG A 107 -31.56 23.78 3.37
C ARG A 107 -30.24 23.13 2.99
N LEU A 108 -30.25 21.81 2.94
CA LEU A 108 -29.08 21.04 2.52
C LEU A 108 -28.57 21.51 1.14
N ALA A 109 -29.52 21.79 0.21
CA ALA A 109 -29.13 22.23 -1.13
C ALA A 109 -28.31 23.53 -1.08
N ASP A 110 -28.61 24.42 -0.12
CA ASP A 110 -27.88 25.67 0.01
C ASP A 110 -26.44 25.44 0.43
N LEU A 111 -26.20 24.47 1.32
CA LEU A 111 -24.86 24.12 1.76
C LEU A 111 -24.08 23.43 0.65
N LEU A 112 -24.75 22.61 -0.15
CA LEU A 112 -24.09 21.86 -1.22
C LEU A 112 -23.61 22.73 -2.38
N THR A 113 -24.03 24.01 -2.43
CA THR A 113 -23.51 24.93 -3.43
C THR A 113 -22.06 25.34 -3.13
N LEU A 114 -21.60 25.14 -1.91
CA LEU A 114 -20.24 25.48 -1.55
C LEU A 114 -19.27 24.44 -2.09
N ARG A 115 -18.30 24.94 -2.86
CA ARG A 115 -17.26 24.09 -3.42
C ARG A 115 -16.38 23.61 -2.27
N ASP A 116 -15.85 22.40 -2.38
CA ASP A 116 -14.94 21.81 -1.40
C ASP A 116 -15.58 21.39 -0.07
N LEU A 117 -16.89 21.45 0.03
CA LEU A 117 -17.59 20.96 1.20
C LEU A 117 -17.39 19.45 1.33
N VAL A 118 -17.55 18.73 0.24
CA VAL A 118 -17.28 17.31 0.16
C VAL A 118 -16.16 17.11 -0.85
N SER A 119 -15.11 16.44 -0.42
CA SER A 119 -13.97 16.18 -1.29
C SER A 119 -13.68 14.70 -1.37
N ILE A 120 -13.05 14.31 -2.46
CA ILE A 120 -12.62 12.94 -2.68
C ILE A 120 -11.13 12.90 -2.38
N GLU A 121 -10.75 12.13 -1.39
CA GLU A 121 -9.35 11.97 -1.04
C GLU A 121 -8.90 10.55 -1.30
N GLU A 122 -7.70 10.41 -1.80
CA GLU A 122 -7.09 9.10 -1.95
C GLU A 122 -6.57 8.69 -0.58
N LYS A 123 -7.07 7.56 -0.08
CA LYS A 123 -6.65 7.06 1.21
C LYS A 123 -5.23 6.53 1.11
N SER A 124 -4.35 7.06 1.95
CA SER A 124 -2.98 6.56 2.01
C SER A 124 -2.98 5.15 2.56
N PRO A 125 -2.18 4.24 1.98
CA PRO A 125 -2.09 2.90 2.53
C PRO A 125 -1.48 2.90 3.93
N ASP A 126 -1.94 1.96 4.76
CA ASP A 126 -1.34 1.73 6.07
C ASP A 126 -0.04 0.96 5.83
N MET A 127 1.07 1.66 5.88
CA MET A 127 2.37 1.09 5.55
C MET A 127 2.78 -0.05 6.46
N GLU A 128 2.38 -0.01 7.71
CA GLU A 128 2.67 -1.10 8.62
C GLU A 128 1.93 -2.37 8.22
N GLN A 129 0.65 -2.25 7.91
CA GLN A 129 -0.15 -3.37 7.44
C GLN A 129 0.37 -3.90 6.11
N GLU A 130 0.71 -3.00 5.20
CA GLU A 130 1.25 -3.38 3.89
C GLU A 130 2.57 -4.13 4.05
N TRP A 131 3.42 -3.68 4.96
CA TRP A 131 4.68 -4.38 5.23
C TRP A 131 4.45 -5.76 5.83
N GLN A 132 3.47 -5.90 6.71
CA GLN A 132 3.15 -7.21 7.27
C GLN A 132 2.76 -8.19 6.16
N LEU A 133 1.97 -7.75 5.20
CA LEU A 133 1.57 -8.58 4.06
C LEU A 133 2.74 -8.87 3.14
N ALA A 134 3.52 -7.85 2.81
CA ALA A 134 4.67 -8.00 1.93
C ALA A 134 5.70 -8.95 2.54
N SER A 135 5.99 -8.79 3.83
CA SER A 135 6.96 -9.64 4.50
C SER A 135 6.46 -11.08 4.65
N ALA A 136 5.16 -11.27 4.86
CA ALA A 136 4.58 -12.61 4.92
C ALA A 136 4.70 -13.32 3.58
N ALA A 137 4.41 -12.63 2.48
CA ALA A 137 4.57 -13.20 1.14
C ALA A 137 6.03 -13.53 0.85
N LEU A 138 6.93 -12.63 1.22
CA LEU A 138 8.35 -12.82 1.02
C LEU A 138 8.88 -14.00 1.85
N ASP A 139 8.44 -14.08 3.10
CA ASP A 139 8.86 -15.18 3.98
C ASP A 139 8.39 -16.52 3.45
N GLN A 140 7.19 -16.59 2.91
CA GLN A 140 6.68 -17.79 2.28
C GLN A 140 7.52 -18.18 1.07
N ALA A 141 7.89 -17.21 0.24
CA ALA A 141 8.72 -17.46 -0.94
C ALA A 141 10.11 -17.97 -0.54
N LEU A 142 10.70 -17.36 0.51
CA LEU A 142 11.99 -17.79 1.03
C LEU A 142 11.92 -19.21 1.61
N GLY A 143 10.80 -19.54 2.23
CA GLY A 143 10.58 -20.89 2.75
C GLY A 143 10.58 -21.95 1.65
N GLU A 144 10.02 -21.63 0.49
CA GLU A 144 10.03 -22.54 -0.66
C GLU A 144 11.44 -22.77 -1.17
N ILE A 145 12.27 -21.74 -1.23
CA ILE A 145 13.66 -21.86 -1.63
C ILE A 145 14.42 -22.76 -0.65
N GLY A 146 14.20 -22.54 0.65
CA GLY A 146 14.85 -23.36 1.67
C GLY A 146 14.50 -24.83 1.55
N ARG A 147 13.23 -25.13 1.26
CA ARG A 147 12.81 -26.50 1.06
C ARG A 147 13.41 -27.12 -0.20
N ALA A 148 13.53 -26.32 -1.25
CA ALA A 148 14.07 -26.80 -2.51
C ALA A 148 15.57 -27.13 -2.41
N HIS A 149 16.26 -26.54 -1.45
CA HIS A 149 17.69 -26.72 -1.26
C HIS A 149 18.05 -27.79 -0.22
N VAL A 150 17.07 -28.42 0.35
CA VAL A 150 17.31 -29.47 1.36
C VAL A 150 17.58 -30.86 0.76
#